data_5df0227dfc3bef55734c6c58a2f5ad87
#
_entry.id   5df0227dfc3bef55734c6c58a2f5ad87
#
_cell.length_a   1.000
_cell.length_b   1.000
_cell.length_c   1.000
_cell.angle_alpha   90.00
_cell.angle_beta   90.00
_cell.angle_gamma   90.00
#
_symmetry.space_group_name_H-M   'P 1'
#
loop_
_entity.id
_entity.type
_entity.pdbx_description
1 polymer ?
#
loop_
_entity_poly.entity_id
_entity_poly.type
_entity_poly.pdbx_seq_one_letter_code
_entity_poly.pdbx_strand_id
1 'polypeptide(L)'
;KRYYESRKLPMTLEDAIEITNDDGTLKEVKYEFVELRLGNHCNVMCRTCNPYSSSRWVKEWDVIYPEEPVIKEHISQKNINWPLEQDFWDKLIKYCDKLKVLYINGGEPFLIDKHFSFLQTLVERGISKDIEIVYSTNCTIINHTYEDIWKEFKSVQFMLSIDDIGERNEYIRTYTKWPKVLDF
;
A
#
# COMPACT_ATOMS: atom_id res chain seq x y z
N LYS A 1 -11.89 1.61 -8.00
CA LYS A 1 -12.51 2.60 -8.91
C LYS A 1 -13.45 3.53 -8.16
N ARG A 2 -14.44 3.03 -7.40
CA ARG A 2 -15.38 3.86 -6.62
C ARG A 2 -14.73 4.73 -5.55
N TYR A 3 -13.67 4.24 -4.91
CA TYR A 3 -12.93 4.98 -3.88
C TYR A 3 -12.27 6.26 -4.45
N TYR A 4 -11.71 6.16 -5.67
CA TYR A 4 -11.08 7.30 -6.36
C TYR A 4 -12.10 8.26 -6.96
N GLU A 5 -13.24 7.78 -7.44
CA GLU A 5 -14.28 8.58 -8.08
C GLU A 5 -15.03 9.49 -7.07
N SER A 6 -15.06 9.11 -5.79
CA SER A 6 -15.69 9.92 -4.73
C SER A 6 -14.82 11.06 -4.21
N ARG A 7 -13.51 11.02 -4.46
CA ARG A 7 -12.55 12.05 -4.07
C ARG A 7 -12.17 12.86 -5.31
N LYS A 8 -12.95 13.88 -5.62
CA LYS A 8 -12.51 14.93 -6.53
C LYS A 8 -11.28 15.59 -5.87
N LEU A 9 -10.10 15.28 -6.37
CA LEU A 9 -8.94 16.13 -6.11
C LEU A 9 -9.29 17.48 -6.71
N PRO A 10 -9.34 18.54 -5.92
CA PRO A 10 -9.88 19.82 -6.35
C PRO A 10 -8.84 20.62 -7.15
N MET A 11 -8.23 20.00 -8.17
CA MET A 11 -7.38 20.74 -9.09
C MET A 11 -8.24 21.20 -10.26
N THR A 12 -8.43 22.50 -10.37
CA THR A 12 -9.11 23.13 -11.51
C THR A 12 -8.14 23.25 -12.69
N LEU A 13 -8.65 23.64 -13.87
CA LEU A 13 -7.80 23.93 -15.03
C LEU A 13 -6.90 25.13 -14.72
N GLU A 14 -7.42 26.13 -14.03
CA GLU A 14 -6.69 27.31 -13.61
C GLU A 14 -5.51 26.95 -12.70
N ASP A 15 -5.75 26.10 -11.68
CA ASP A 15 -4.70 25.60 -10.80
C ASP A 15 -3.59 24.86 -11.59
N ALA A 16 -4.01 24.03 -12.55
CA ALA A 16 -3.06 23.29 -13.39
C ALA A 16 -2.19 24.23 -14.25
N ILE A 17 -2.79 25.27 -14.82
CA ILE A 17 -2.07 26.30 -15.59
C ILE A 17 -1.09 27.06 -14.69
N GLU A 18 -1.51 27.43 -13.47
CA GLU A 18 -0.69 28.19 -12.53
C GLU A 18 0.58 27.43 -12.13
N ILE A 19 0.52 26.11 -11.95
CA ILE A 19 1.67 25.29 -11.54
C ILE A 19 2.51 24.78 -12.71
N THR A 20 2.14 25.06 -13.96
CA THR A 20 2.83 24.57 -15.16
C THR A 20 3.63 25.69 -15.81
N ASN A 21 4.84 25.40 -16.26
CA ASN A 21 5.67 26.29 -17.07
C ASN A 21 5.21 26.27 -18.53
N ASP A 22 5.65 27.26 -19.32
CA ASP A 22 5.32 27.37 -20.75
C ASP A 22 5.80 26.16 -21.58
N ASP A 23 6.83 25.45 -21.12
CA ASP A 23 7.37 24.24 -21.74
C ASP A 23 6.63 22.95 -21.32
N GLY A 24 5.58 23.07 -20.49
CA GLY A 24 4.79 21.96 -20.00
C GLY A 24 5.36 21.24 -18.75
N THR A 25 6.51 21.69 -18.23
CA THR A 25 7.05 21.16 -16.99
C THR A 25 6.35 21.77 -15.77
N LEU A 26 6.33 21.04 -14.64
CA LEU A 26 5.77 21.56 -13.39
C LEU A 26 6.77 22.49 -12.69
N LYS A 27 6.29 23.65 -12.21
CA LYS A 27 7.06 24.58 -11.37
C LYS A 27 7.47 23.95 -10.05
N GLU A 28 6.59 23.13 -9.49
CA GLU A 28 6.82 22.40 -8.25
C GLU A 28 6.08 21.06 -8.31
N VAL A 29 6.73 19.98 -7.86
CA VAL A 29 6.10 18.67 -7.73
C VAL A 29 5.77 18.44 -6.27
N LYS A 30 4.46 18.36 -5.95
CA LYS A 30 3.96 17.98 -4.61
C LYS A 30 2.82 16.99 -4.77
N TYR A 31 2.86 15.92 -3.99
CA TYR A 31 1.84 14.89 -4.04
C TYR A 31 0.74 15.21 -3.02
N GLU A 32 -0.51 15.21 -3.46
CA GLU A 32 -1.68 15.24 -2.58
C GLU A 32 -2.22 13.83 -2.30
N PHE A 33 -1.99 12.91 -3.22
CA PHE A 33 -2.35 11.50 -3.11
C PHE A 33 -1.15 10.64 -3.47
N VAL A 34 -0.84 9.68 -2.60
CA VAL A 34 0.21 8.68 -2.84
C VAL A 34 -0.36 7.29 -2.58
N GLU A 35 -0.23 6.40 -3.56
CA GLU A 35 -0.48 4.97 -3.39
C GLU A 35 0.86 4.24 -3.30
N LEU A 36 1.07 3.52 -2.20
CA LEU A 36 2.24 2.68 -1.96
C LEU A 36 1.86 1.21 -2.03
N ARG A 37 2.28 0.55 -3.11
CA ARG A 37 2.13 -0.88 -3.25
C ARG A 37 3.39 -1.60 -2.76
N LEU A 38 3.43 -1.98 -1.49
CA LEU A 38 4.61 -2.47 -0.76
C LEU A 38 5.07 -3.88 -1.20
N GLY A 39 5.30 -4.05 -2.51
CA GLY A 39 5.75 -5.33 -3.08
C GLY A 39 4.70 -6.44 -3.00
N ASN A 40 5.16 -7.69 -3.00
CA ASN A 40 4.31 -8.88 -2.98
C ASN A 40 4.46 -9.73 -1.72
N HIS A 41 5.21 -9.27 -0.72
CA HIS A 41 5.39 -10.04 0.51
C HIS A 41 4.05 -10.21 1.23
N CYS A 42 3.55 -11.45 1.31
CA CYS A 42 2.25 -11.77 1.87
C CYS A 42 2.30 -13.11 2.61
N ASN A 43 1.57 -13.21 3.70
CA ASN A 43 1.47 -14.44 4.49
C ASN A 43 0.31 -15.36 4.06
N VAL A 44 -0.57 -14.89 3.16
CA VAL A 44 -1.71 -15.66 2.64
C VAL A 44 -1.58 -15.90 1.14
N MET A 45 -2.29 -16.94 0.63
CA MET A 45 -2.32 -17.34 -0.77
C MET A 45 -3.78 -17.36 -1.24
N CYS A 46 -4.35 -16.19 -1.47
CA CYS A 46 -5.73 -16.09 -1.92
C CYS A 46 -5.91 -16.64 -3.34
N ARG A 47 -7.01 -17.34 -3.62
CA ARG A 47 -7.32 -17.87 -4.94
C ARG A 47 -7.53 -16.82 -6.03
N THR A 48 -7.83 -15.59 -5.60
CA THR A 48 -7.98 -14.41 -6.46
C THR A 48 -6.67 -13.66 -6.70
N CYS A 49 -5.55 -14.12 -6.10
CA CYS A 49 -4.23 -13.51 -6.22
C CYS A 49 -3.33 -14.25 -7.20
N ASN A 50 -2.16 -13.67 -7.44
CA ASN A 50 -1.08 -14.18 -8.27
C ASN A 50 0.28 -13.83 -7.66
N PRO A 51 1.41 -14.30 -8.24
CA PRO A 51 2.75 -14.02 -7.71
C PRO A 51 3.14 -12.54 -7.59
N TYR A 52 2.56 -11.65 -8.38
CA TYR A 52 2.82 -10.21 -8.29
C TYR A 52 2.24 -9.57 -7.03
N SER A 53 1.23 -10.21 -6.43
CA SER A 53 0.53 -9.68 -5.24
C SER A 53 0.68 -10.56 -4.01
N SER A 54 1.21 -11.80 -4.15
CA SER A 54 1.52 -12.67 -3.03
C SER A 54 2.69 -13.58 -3.33
N SER A 55 3.75 -13.44 -2.55
CA SER A 55 4.95 -14.28 -2.62
C SER A 55 4.66 -15.77 -2.35
N ARG A 56 3.52 -16.09 -1.72
CA ARG A 56 3.10 -17.48 -1.50
C ARG A 56 2.75 -18.21 -2.78
N TRP A 57 2.35 -17.48 -3.83
CA TRP A 57 2.02 -18.06 -5.14
C TRP A 57 3.24 -18.47 -5.97
N VAL A 58 4.44 -17.99 -5.65
CA VAL A 58 5.64 -18.16 -6.51
C VAL A 58 5.91 -19.64 -6.82
N LYS A 59 5.93 -20.49 -5.79
CA LYS A 59 6.22 -21.91 -5.95
C LYS A 59 5.12 -22.65 -6.71
N GLU A 60 3.87 -22.37 -6.38
CA GLU A 60 2.70 -23.00 -7.04
C GLU A 60 2.62 -22.59 -8.51
N TRP A 61 2.94 -21.32 -8.79
CA TRP A 61 2.92 -20.78 -10.16
C TRP A 61 3.94 -21.45 -11.06
N ASP A 62 5.14 -21.71 -10.53
CA ASP A 62 6.19 -22.42 -11.26
C ASP A 62 5.77 -23.86 -11.65
N VAL A 63 4.92 -24.50 -10.87
CA VAL A 63 4.36 -25.83 -11.17
C VAL A 63 3.24 -25.75 -12.21
N ILE A 64 2.37 -24.74 -12.10
CA ILE A 64 1.19 -24.58 -12.97
C ILE A 64 1.61 -24.03 -14.34
N TYR A 65 2.58 -23.11 -14.37
CA TYR A 65 3.04 -22.39 -15.55
C TYR A 65 4.58 -22.45 -15.70
N PRO A 66 5.16 -23.63 -15.97
CA PRO A 66 6.62 -23.81 -16.00
C PRO A 66 7.31 -23.03 -17.12
N GLU A 67 6.58 -22.70 -18.20
CA GLU A 67 7.11 -22.00 -19.37
C GLU A 67 6.91 -20.48 -19.34
N GLU A 68 6.50 -19.91 -18.19
CA GLU A 68 6.30 -18.46 -18.07
C GLU A 68 7.52 -17.73 -17.47
N PRO A 69 8.56 -17.40 -18.27
CA PRO A 69 9.78 -16.77 -17.78
C PRO A 69 9.57 -15.36 -17.26
N VAL A 70 8.56 -14.65 -17.77
CA VAL A 70 8.27 -13.25 -17.40
C VAL A 70 7.95 -13.11 -15.92
N ILE A 71 7.23 -14.07 -15.35
CA ILE A 71 6.91 -14.07 -13.91
C ILE A 71 8.15 -14.34 -13.09
N LYS A 72 8.98 -15.30 -13.50
CA LYS A 72 10.26 -15.61 -12.82
C LYS A 72 11.20 -14.41 -12.81
N GLU A 73 11.32 -13.74 -13.93
CA GLU A 73 12.13 -12.54 -14.06
C GLU A 73 11.63 -11.39 -13.18
N HIS A 74 10.31 -11.13 -13.16
CA HIS A 74 9.70 -10.06 -12.35
C HIS A 74 9.79 -10.32 -10.84
N ILE A 75 9.61 -11.59 -10.42
CA ILE A 75 9.60 -11.97 -9.00
C ILE A 75 11.02 -12.07 -8.44
N SER A 76 12.01 -12.40 -9.26
CA SER A 76 13.41 -12.49 -8.86
C SER A 76 14.09 -11.14 -8.68
N GLN A 77 13.41 -10.02 -9.02
CA GLN A 77 14.09 -8.74 -9.17
C GLN A 77 13.96 -7.80 -7.96
N LYS A 78 14.96 -6.92 -7.87
CA LYS A 78 15.09 -5.77 -6.96
C LYS A 78 13.82 -4.92 -6.87
N ASN A 79 12.97 -4.90 -7.92
CA ASN A 79 11.77 -4.07 -8.02
C ASN A 79 10.67 -4.42 -7.01
N ILE A 80 10.69 -5.62 -6.41
CA ILE A 80 9.69 -6.02 -5.39
C ILE A 80 10.15 -5.63 -3.99
N ASN A 81 11.45 -5.50 -3.79
CA ASN A 81 12.07 -5.20 -2.49
C ASN A 81 12.30 -3.70 -2.24
N TRP A 82 11.87 -2.83 -3.15
CA TRP A 82 12.02 -1.38 -3.01
C TRP A 82 11.53 -0.83 -1.66
N PRO A 83 10.49 -1.40 -1.00
CA PRO A 83 10.05 -0.89 0.30
C PRO A 83 11.09 -1.04 1.41
N LEU A 84 12.10 -1.87 1.21
CA LEU A 84 13.21 -2.06 2.16
C LEU A 84 14.34 -1.05 1.94
N GLU A 85 14.35 -0.32 0.81
CA GLU A 85 15.39 0.64 0.45
C GLU A 85 15.12 2.00 1.09
N GLN A 86 16.02 2.46 1.98
CA GLN A 86 15.85 3.74 2.67
C GLN A 86 15.83 4.93 1.71
N ASP A 87 16.66 4.90 0.67
CA ASP A 87 16.75 5.97 -0.34
C ASP A 87 15.41 6.30 -1.00
N PHE A 88 14.53 5.30 -1.19
CA PHE A 88 13.17 5.55 -1.70
C PHE A 88 12.37 6.44 -0.74
N TRP A 89 12.36 6.13 0.55
CA TRP A 89 11.61 6.86 1.56
C TRP A 89 12.16 8.29 1.75
N ASP A 90 13.48 8.43 1.72
CA ASP A 90 14.17 9.73 1.81
C ASP A 90 13.89 10.63 0.60
N LYS A 91 13.61 10.04 -0.56
CA LYS A 91 13.17 10.78 -1.74
C LYS A 91 11.70 11.13 -1.67
N LEU A 92 10.84 10.17 -1.32
CA LEU A 92 9.40 10.36 -1.26
C LEU A 92 9.01 11.49 -0.32
N ILE A 93 9.61 11.53 0.86
CA ILE A 93 9.27 12.52 1.90
C ILE A 93 9.41 13.98 1.43
N LYS A 94 10.27 14.26 0.44
CA LYS A 94 10.50 15.60 -0.11
C LYS A 94 9.30 16.16 -0.85
N TYR A 95 8.37 15.30 -1.28
CA TYR A 95 7.20 15.65 -2.07
C TYR A 95 5.90 15.60 -1.27
N CYS A 96 5.96 15.33 0.04
CA CYS A 96 4.79 15.06 0.87
C CYS A 96 4.18 16.29 1.57
N ASP A 97 4.71 17.49 1.39
CA ASP A 97 4.25 18.71 2.11
C ASP A 97 2.77 19.05 1.86
N LYS A 98 2.20 18.57 0.75
CA LYS A 98 0.77 18.74 0.40
C LYS A 98 -0.03 17.44 0.48
N LEU A 99 0.56 16.38 1.02
CA LEU A 99 -0.06 15.06 1.07
C LEU A 99 -1.36 15.11 1.89
N LYS A 100 -2.44 14.59 1.32
CA LYS A 100 -3.76 14.50 1.93
C LYS A 100 -4.20 13.06 2.13
N VAL A 101 -3.79 12.17 1.23
CA VAL A 101 -4.16 10.76 1.27
C VAL A 101 -2.96 9.89 1.01
N LEU A 102 -2.71 8.96 1.91
CA LEU A 102 -1.70 7.92 1.80
C LEU A 102 -2.41 6.56 1.76
N TYR A 103 -2.47 5.94 0.59
CA TYR A 103 -3.06 4.61 0.42
C TYR A 103 -1.97 3.56 0.40
N ILE A 104 -2.00 2.62 1.34
CA ILE A 104 -0.98 1.60 1.54
C ILE A 104 -1.59 0.22 1.28
N ASN A 105 -1.06 -0.47 0.28
CA ASN A 105 -1.47 -1.80 -0.12
C ASN A 105 -0.25 -2.63 -0.57
N GLY A 106 -0.48 -3.75 -1.25
CA GLY A 106 0.59 -4.62 -1.77
C GLY A 106 0.29 -6.07 -1.47
N GLY A 107 1.29 -6.84 -1.01
CA GLY A 107 1.08 -8.17 -0.47
C GLY A 107 0.26 -8.10 0.82
N GLU A 108 0.94 -7.98 1.95
CA GLU A 108 0.34 -7.58 3.23
C GLU A 108 1.17 -6.43 3.83
N PRO A 109 0.63 -5.22 3.91
CA PRO A 109 1.37 -4.06 4.40
C PRO A 109 1.99 -4.23 5.78
N PHE A 110 1.30 -4.91 6.69
CA PHE A 110 1.75 -5.12 8.06
C PHE A 110 2.94 -6.09 8.21
N LEU A 111 3.42 -6.67 7.11
CA LEU A 111 4.69 -7.40 7.05
C LEU A 111 5.89 -6.53 6.70
N ILE A 112 5.68 -5.25 6.38
CA ILE A 112 6.72 -4.32 5.93
C ILE A 112 6.85 -3.16 6.90
N ASP A 113 7.73 -3.29 7.89
CA ASP A 113 7.87 -2.29 8.97
C ASP A 113 8.38 -0.91 8.50
N LYS A 114 9.08 -0.86 7.37
CA LYS A 114 9.66 0.39 6.86
C LYS A 114 8.65 1.52 6.63
N HIS A 115 7.41 1.20 6.25
CA HIS A 115 6.40 2.24 6.07
C HIS A 115 6.01 2.92 7.39
N PHE A 116 6.12 2.24 8.53
CA PHE A 116 5.87 2.88 9.84
C PHE A 116 6.93 3.91 10.18
N SER A 117 8.20 3.65 9.86
CA SER A 117 9.26 4.66 10.00
C SER A 117 8.98 5.90 9.14
N PHE A 118 8.41 5.70 7.96
CA PHE A 118 7.98 6.80 7.11
C PHE A 118 6.80 7.57 7.72
N LEU A 119 5.80 6.89 8.30
CA LEU A 119 4.70 7.54 9.03
C LEU A 119 5.23 8.39 10.18
N GLN A 120 6.20 7.87 10.95
CA GLN A 120 6.85 8.61 12.02
C GLN A 120 7.51 9.88 11.50
N THR A 121 8.20 9.81 10.37
CA THR A 121 8.80 11.00 9.74
C THR A 121 7.75 12.05 9.36
N LEU A 122 6.56 11.64 8.89
CA LEU A 122 5.45 12.57 8.61
C LEU A 122 4.92 13.24 9.88
N VAL A 123 4.88 12.51 11.00
CA VAL A 123 4.52 13.07 12.32
C VAL A 123 5.58 14.08 12.78
N GLU A 124 6.85 13.71 12.74
CA GLU A 124 7.99 14.56 13.14
C GLU A 124 8.06 15.85 12.31
N ARG A 125 7.64 15.81 11.05
CA ARG A 125 7.53 17.00 10.18
C ARG A 125 6.29 17.86 10.45
N GLY A 126 5.36 17.39 11.30
CA GLY A 126 4.14 18.10 11.67
C GLY A 126 3.09 18.17 10.57
N ILE A 127 3.15 17.33 9.54
CA ILE A 127 2.21 17.32 8.42
C ILE A 127 1.15 16.22 8.53
N SER A 128 1.27 15.30 9.47
CA SER A 128 0.41 14.12 9.65
C SER A 128 -1.06 14.44 9.89
N LYS A 129 -1.36 15.54 10.58
CA LYS A 129 -2.73 15.93 10.96
C LYS A 129 -3.66 16.22 9.77
N ASP A 130 -3.09 16.47 8.60
CA ASP A 130 -3.83 16.71 7.36
C ASP A 130 -3.98 15.44 6.50
N ILE A 131 -3.28 14.35 6.87
CA ILE A 131 -3.17 13.14 6.07
C ILE A 131 -4.18 12.09 6.53
N GLU A 132 -4.96 11.56 5.60
CA GLU A 132 -5.75 10.34 5.78
C GLU A 132 -4.92 9.14 5.33
N ILE A 133 -4.79 8.13 6.20
CA ILE A 133 -4.19 6.85 5.83
C ILE A 133 -5.29 5.86 5.45
N VAL A 134 -5.07 5.10 4.39
CA VAL A 134 -5.94 4.00 3.99
C VAL A 134 -5.10 2.75 3.81
N TYR A 135 -5.42 1.69 4.53
CA TYR A 135 -4.80 0.38 4.36
C TYR A 135 -5.72 -0.59 3.63
N SER A 136 -5.17 -1.40 2.72
CA SER A 136 -5.79 -2.67 2.32
C SER A 136 -5.05 -3.82 2.98
N THR A 137 -5.73 -4.62 3.81
CA THR A 137 -5.11 -5.69 4.59
C THR A 137 -5.94 -6.98 4.53
N ASN A 138 -5.27 -8.11 4.68
CA ASN A 138 -5.89 -9.43 4.81
C ASN A 138 -6.40 -9.73 6.24
N CYS A 139 -6.26 -8.79 7.18
CA CYS A 139 -6.76 -8.86 8.55
C CYS A 139 -6.19 -10.01 9.39
N THR A 140 -5.00 -10.53 9.07
CA THR A 140 -4.40 -11.64 9.84
C THR A 140 -3.24 -11.21 10.72
N ILE A 141 -2.79 -9.97 10.57
CA ILE A 141 -1.67 -9.40 11.31
C ILE A 141 -2.02 -7.95 11.65
N ILE A 142 -1.93 -7.62 12.91
CA ILE A 142 -1.92 -6.23 13.38
C ILE A 142 -0.84 -6.11 14.45
N ASN A 143 -0.17 -4.98 14.49
CA ASN A 143 0.73 -4.63 15.57
C ASN A 143 0.20 -3.39 16.28
N HIS A 144 -0.39 -3.59 17.44
CA HIS A 144 -1.02 -2.53 18.24
C HIS A 144 -0.04 -1.43 18.68
N THR A 145 1.29 -1.67 18.62
CA THR A 145 2.27 -0.61 18.89
C THR A 145 2.20 0.56 17.88
N TYR A 146 1.57 0.36 16.73
CA TYR A 146 1.40 1.40 15.74
C TYR A 146 0.18 2.30 15.96
N GLU A 147 -0.71 1.94 16.88
CA GLU A 147 -1.91 2.73 17.16
C GLU A 147 -1.57 4.15 17.62
N ASP A 148 -0.49 4.33 18.37
CA ASP A 148 -0.07 5.64 18.83
C ASP A 148 0.39 6.55 17.68
N ILE A 149 1.06 5.98 16.68
CA ILE A 149 1.40 6.72 15.45
C ILE A 149 0.14 7.10 14.69
N TRP A 150 -0.82 6.18 14.55
CA TRP A 150 -2.06 6.43 13.80
C TRP A 150 -2.92 7.55 14.40
N LYS A 151 -2.92 7.72 15.73
CA LYS A 151 -3.62 8.83 16.42
C LYS A 151 -3.10 10.21 16.02
N GLU A 152 -1.89 10.29 15.48
CA GLU A 152 -1.29 11.52 15.00
C GLU A 152 -1.73 11.92 13.58
N PHE A 153 -2.53 11.10 12.92
CA PHE A 153 -3.05 11.35 11.58
C PHE A 153 -4.50 11.87 11.63
N LYS A 154 -4.96 12.46 10.51
CA LYS A 154 -6.34 12.96 10.38
C LYS A 154 -7.35 11.84 10.55
N SER A 155 -7.11 10.71 9.89
CA SER A 155 -7.89 9.48 10.03
C SER A 155 -7.09 8.28 9.53
N VAL A 156 -7.45 7.08 10.03
CA VAL A 156 -6.95 5.82 9.49
C VAL A 156 -8.14 4.94 9.15
N GLN A 157 -8.15 4.44 7.92
CA GLN A 157 -9.20 3.58 7.39
C GLN A 157 -8.59 2.23 6.98
N PHE A 158 -9.30 1.15 7.29
CA PHE A 158 -8.92 -0.19 6.89
C PHE A 158 -9.91 -0.73 5.88
N MET A 159 -9.43 -1.06 4.68
CA MET A 159 -10.16 -1.83 3.68
C MET A 159 -9.87 -3.31 3.95
N LEU A 160 -10.81 -3.95 4.62
CA LEU A 160 -10.68 -5.35 5.05
C LEU A 160 -10.89 -6.28 3.86
N SER A 161 -9.88 -7.06 3.55
CA SER A 161 -9.93 -8.04 2.45
C SER A 161 -10.56 -9.34 2.95
N ILE A 162 -11.89 -9.38 3.02
CA ILE A 162 -12.70 -10.51 3.45
C ILE A 162 -13.62 -10.90 2.29
N ASP A 163 -13.62 -12.16 1.87
CA ASP A 163 -14.43 -12.65 0.75
C ASP A 163 -15.66 -13.45 1.22
N ASP A 164 -15.59 -14.07 2.41
CA ASP A 164 -16.67 -14.83 3.04
C ASP A 164 -16.41 -14.94 4.54
N ILE A 165 -17.17 -15.76 5.25
CA ILE A 165 -17.04 -16.02 6.69
C ILE A 165 -16.58 -17.45 6.98
N GLY A 166 -15.90 -17.65 8.11
CA GLY A 166 -15.51 -18.96 8.61
C GLY A 166 -14.61 -19.73 7.62
N GLU A 167 -14.88 -21.02 7.52
CA GLU A 167 -14.10 -21.94 6.67
C GLU A 167 -14.12 -21.57 5.18
N ARG A 168 -15.19 -20.92 4.68
CA ARG A 168 -15.26 -20.49 3.31
C ARG A 168 -14.26 -19.36 3.03
N ASN A 169 -14.08 -18.43 3.97
CA ASN A 169 -13.03 -17.43 3.85
C ASN A 169 -11.65 -18.08 3.90
N GLU A 170 -11.40 -19.05 4.78
CA GLU A 170 -10.14 -19.79 4.85
C GLU A 170 -9.85 -20.58 3.57
N TYR A 171 -10.87 -21.09 2.89
CA TYR A 171 -10.74 -21.76 1.59
C TYR A 171 -10.35 -20.81 0.46
N ILE A 172 -10.99 -19.63 0.39
CA ILE A 172 -10.70 -18.63 -0.65
C ILE A 172 -9.35 -17.97 -0.38
N ARG A 173 -9.06 -17.67 0.89
CA ARG A 173 -7.83 -17.03 1.38
C ARG A 173 -6.96 -18.04 2.12
N THR A 174 -6.37 -18.96 1.37
CA THR A 174 -5.52 -20.04 1.90
C THR A 174 -4.44 -19.50 2.82
N TYR A 175 -4.22 -20.17 3.94
CA TYR A 175 -3.40 -19.79 5.10
C TYR A 175 -4.01 -18.73 6.03
N THR A 176 -5.20 -18.23 5.75
CA THR A 176 -5.96 -17.44 6.72
C THR A 176 -6.57 -18.37 7.78
N LYS A 177 -6.70 -17.85 9.01
CA LYS A 177 -7.47 -18.47 10.10
C LYS A 177 -8.55 -17.50 10.52
N TRP A 178 -9.81 -17.93 10.40
CA TRP A 178 -10.96 -17.05 10.64
C TRP A 178 -10.96 -16.40 12.04
N PRO A 179 -10.62 -17.09 13.15
CA PRO A 179 -10.49 -16.44 14.44
C PRO A 179 -9.53 -15.25 14.44
N LYS A 180 -8.38 -15.35 13.73
CA LYS A 180 -7.42 -14.23 13.62
C LYS A 180 -7.98 -13.03 12.86
N VAL A 181 -8.86 -13.28 11.89
CA VAL A 181 -9.55 -12.21 11.15
C VAL A 181 -10.55 -11.49 12.03
N LEU A 182 -11.18 -12.20 12.97
CA LEU A 182 -12.12 -11.64 13.94
C LEU A 182 -11.41 -10.84 15.06
N ASP A 183 -10.17 -11.21 15.37
CA ASP A 183 -9.36 -10.55 16.41
C ASP A 183 -8.69 -9.25 15.88
N PHE A 184 -8.72 -9.02 14.56
CA PHE A 184 -8.18 -7.81 13.91
C PHE A 184 -9.10 -6.61 14.18
#